data_82d0d0689984255b1694690aa80ba8fe
#
_entry.id   82d0d0689984255b1694690aa80ba8fe
#
_cell.length_a   1.000
_cell.length_b   1.000
_cell.length_c   1.000
_cell.angle_alpha   90.00
_cell.angle_beta   90.00
_cell.angle_gamma   90.00
#
_symmetry.space_group_name_H-M   'P 1'
#
loop_
_entity.id
_entity.type
_entity.pdbx_description
1 polymer ?
#
loop_
_entity_poly.entity_id
_entity_poly.type
_entity_poly.pdbx_seq_one_letter_code
_entity_poly.pdbx_strand_id
1 'polypeptide(L)'
;MHEIILYDGICKFCNSWIKLVSKYDHSDKFRLAHLQSDFAKNTLKEFNIINSDINTIYVIDKRKKLLTKFRASTYVMKECVPLTYPLYLLNFLFPKFILNFFYNLVGKNRYKIFGKTSTCEIPSGVSRSKFLD
;
A
#
# COMPACT_ATOMS: atom_id res chain seq x y z
N MET A 1 -7.36 11.89 -12.63
CA MET A 1 -7.72 10.63 -11.99
C MET A 1 -6.60 10.17 -11.10
N HIS A 2 -6.90 9.81 -9.85
CA HIS A 2 -5.89 9.46 -8.87
C HIS A 2 -5.70 7.96 -8.77
N GLU A 3 -4.49 7.56 -8.42
CA GLU A 3 -4.20 6.17 -8.11
C GLU A 3 -4.55 5.90 -6.65
N ILE A 4 -5.01 4.71 -6.34
CA ILE A 4 -5.56 4.38 -5.03
C ILE A 4 -4.65 3.38 -4.33
N ILE A 5 -4.30 3.66 -3.06
CA ILE A 5 -3.54 2.76 -2.20
C ILE A 5 -4.47 2.25 -1.11
N LEU A 6 -4.63 0.93 -1.04
CA LEU A 6 -5.39 0.26 0.01
C LEU A 6 -4.39 -0.42 0.96
N TYR A 7 -4.42 -0.05 2.24
CA TYR A 7 -3.44 -0.53 3.20
C TYR A 7 -4.07 -0.85 4.57
N ASP A 8 -3.32 -1.57 5.40
CA ASP A 8 -3.75 -1.93 6.75
C ASP A 8 -3.62 -0.73 7.68
N GLY A 9 -4.76 -0.14 8.06
CA GLY A 9 -4.80 1.08 8.87
C GLY A 9 -4.42 0.90 10.34
N ILE A 10 -4.37 -0.33 10.85
CA ILE A 10 -3.97 -0.59 12.25
C ILE A 10 -2.50 -0.95 12.40
N CYS A 11 -1.78 -1.15 11.32
CA CYS A 11 -0.37 -1.49 11.31
C CYS A 11 0.47 -0.22 11.46
N LYS A 12 1.28 -0.13 12.52
CA LYS A 12 2.16 1.03 12.73
C LYS A 12 3.18 1.18 11.61
N PHE A 13 3.71 0.07 11.12
CA PHE A 13 4.65 0.08 9.99
C PHE A 13 3.99 0.64 8.74
N CYS A 14 2.78 0.19 8.42
CA CYS A 14 2.05 0.65 7.25
C CYS A 14 1.70 2.14 7.36
N ASN A 15 1.30 2.60 8.54
CA ASN A 15 1.01 4.01 8.77
C ASN A 15 2.25 4.88 8.60
N SER A 16 3.41 4.41 9.07
CA SER A 16 4.68 5.12 8.89
C SER A 16 5.07 5.20 7.41
N TRP A 17 4.87 4.11 6.67
CA TRP A 17 5.14 4.07 5.24
C TRP A 17 4.24 5.03 4.47
N ILE A 18 2.95 5.06 4.81
CA ILE A 18 1.99 5.99 4.19
C ILE A 18 2.37 7.44 4.49
N LYS A 19 2.83 7.73 5.69
CA LYS A 19 3.30 9.06 6.06
C LYS A 19 4.48 9.48 5.18
N LEU A 20 5.43 8.57 4.97
CA LEU A 20 6.58 8.80 4.09
C LEU A 20 6.13 9.05 2.64
N VAL A 21 5.25 8.19 2.12
CA VAL A 21 4.72 8.31 0.77
C VAL A 21 4.01 9.65 0.59
N SER A 22 3.17 10.04 1.53
CA SER A 22 2.42 11.29 1.46
C SER A 22 3.34 12.52 1.47
N LYS A 23 4.43 12.44 2.22
CA LYS A 23 5.42 13.51 2.29
C LYS A 23 6.09 13.74 0.93
N TYR A 24 6.35 12.68 0.19
CA TYR A 24 7.05 12.75 -1.10
C TYR A 24 6.11 12.71 -2.31
N ASP A 25 4.79 12.66 -2.12
CA ASP A 25 3.81 12.70 -3.21
C ASP A 25 3.53 14.14 -3.62
N HIS A 26 4.52 14.79 -4.19
CA HIS A 26 4.44 16.21 -4.56
C HIS A 26 3.42 16.48 -5.66
N SER A 27 3.14 15.49 -6.50
CA SER A 27 2.19 15.61 -7.61
C SER A 27 0.75 15.30 -7.19
N ASP A 28 0.54 14.96 -5.92
CA ASP A 28 -0.77 14.58 -5.37
C ASP A 28 -1.44 13.47 -6.19
N LYS A 29 -0.64 12.46 -6.56
CA LYS A 29 -1.09 11.34 -7.39
C LYS A 29 -1.98 10.35 -6.68
N PHE A 30 -1.73 10.12 -5.40
CA PHE A 30 -2.28 8.99 -4.68
C PHE A 30 -3.41 9.41 -3.76
N ARG A 31 -4.42 8.54 -3.68
CA ARG A 31 -5.47 8.60 -2.67
C ARG A 31 -5.39 7.35 -1.84
N LEU A 32 -5.83 7.43 -0.60
CA LEU A 32 -5.62 6.41 0.41
C LEU A 32 -6.94 5.88 0.94
N ALA A 33 -6.97 4.60 1.29
CA ALA A 33 -8.11 4.00 1.97
C ALA A 33 -7.61 2.85 2.84
N HIS A 34 -8.25 2.65 3.99
CA HIS A 34 -7.94 1.54 4.87
C HIS A 34 -8.57 0.26 4.32
N LEU A 35 -7.84 -0.86 4.39
CA LEU A 35 -8.37 -2.17 3.97
C LEU A 35 -9.60 -2.56 4.77
N GLN A 36 -9.72 -2.06 5.99
CA GLN A 36 -10.84 -2.33 6.88
C GLN A 36 -12.12 -1.59 6.48
N SER A 37 -12.03 -0.60 5.57
CA SER A 37 -13.17 0.22 5.18
C SER A 37 -14.08 -0.50 4.18
N ASP A 38 -15.35 -0.08 4.16
CA ASP A 38 -16.32 -0.58 3.17
C ASP A 38 -15.93 -0.15 1.75
N PHE A 39 -15.34 1.05 1.60
CA PHE A 39 -14.84 1.51 0.31
C PHE A 39 -13.81 0.54 -0.27
N ALA A 40 -12.84 0.10 0.55
CA ALA A 40 -11.81 -0.83 0.10
C ALA A 40 -12.42 -2.18 -0.27
N LYS A 41 -13.32 -2.69 0.54
CA LYS A 41 -14.00 -3.97 0.27
C LYS A 41 -14.77 -3.93 -1.04
N ASN A 42 -15.51 -2.86 -1.27
CA ASN A 42 -16.31 -2.70 -2.51
C ASN A 42 -15.40 -2.55 -3.73
N THR A 43 -14.30 -1.80 -3.58
CA THR A 43 -13.34 -1.61 -4.67
C THR A 43 -12.68 -2.92 -5.05
N LEU A 44 -12.27 -3.72 -4.06
CA LEU A 44 -11.62 -5.01 -4.32
C LEU A 44 -12.57 -6.02 -4.94
N LYS A 45 -13.88 -5.95 -4.65
CA LYS A 45 -14.88 -6.81 -5.29
C LYS A 45 -14.89 -6.62 -6.82
N GLU A 46 -14.64 -5.42 -7.29
CA GLU A 46 -14.56 -5.13 -8.73
C GLU A 46 -13.42 -5.92 -9.40
N PHE A 47 -12.43 -6.32 -8.63
CA PHE A 47 -11.31 -7.14 -9.09
C PHE A 47 -11.46 -8.61 -8.69
N ASN A 48 -12.68 -9.03 -8.29
CA ASN A 48 -12.98 -10.40 -7.86
C ASN A 48 -12.27 -10.84 -6.58
N ILE A 49 -11.89 -9.87 -5.72
CA ILE A 49 -11.27 -10.15 -4.44
C ILE A 49 -12.33 -9.98 -3.36
N ILE A 50 -12.83 -11.10 -2.83
CA ILE A 50 -13.89 -11.11 -1.81
C ILE A 50 -13.29 -11.04 -0.42
N ASN A 51 -12.24 -11.83 -0.16
CA ASN A 51 -11.55 -11.86 1.13
C ASN A 51 -10.16 -11.25 0.96
N SER A 52 -10.04 -9.96 1.25
CA SER A 52 -8.75 -9.29 1.17
C SER A 52 -7.80 -9.78 2.27
N ASP A 53 -6.54 -10.01 1.91
CA ASP A 53 -5.50 -10.36 2.87
C ASP A 53 -5.00 -9.06 3.52
N ILE A 54 -5.18 -8.93 4.83
CA ILE A 54 -4.75 -7.76 5.59
C ILE A 54 -3.23 -7.56 5.52
N ASN A 55 -2.48 -8.61 5.23
CA ASN A 55 -1.03 -8.55 5.09
C ASN A 55 -0.58 -8.08 3.70
N THR A 56 -1.52 -7.75 2.83
CA THR A 56 -1.22 -7.35 1.45
C THR A 56 -1.62 -5.90 1.23
N ILE A 57 -0.71 -5.12 0.66
CA ILE A 57 -1.03 -3.79 0.16
C ILE A 57 -1.55 -3.92 -1.27
N TYR A 58 -2.58 -3.16 -1.59
CA TYR A 58 -3.19 -3.12 -2.93
C TYR A 58 -3.06 -1.71 -3.49
N VAL A 59 -2.64 -1.62 -4.74
CA VAL A 59 -2.58 -0.34 -5.46
C VAL A 59 -3.33 -0.49 -6.78
N ILE A 60 -4.19 0.48 -7.06
CA ILE A 60 -4.94 0.54 -8.31
C ILE A 60 -4.39 1.72 -9.10
N ASP A 61 -3.76 1.45 -10.23
CA ASP A 61 -3.12 2.48 -11.03
C ASP A 61 -4.13 3.22 -11.93
N LYS A 62 -3.63 4.21 -12.68
CA LYS A 62 -4.45 5.01 -13.59
C LYS A 62 -5.20 4.19 -14.62
N ARG A 63 -4.64 3.04 -15.00
CA ARG A 63 -5.23 2.14 -16.00
C ARG A 63 -6.18 1.14 -15.37
N LYS A 64 -6.50 1.31 -14.09
CA LYS A 64 -7.33 0.41 -13.30
C LYS A 64 -6.74 -0.99 -13.20
N LYS A 65 -5.42 -1.09 -13.22
CA LYS A 65 -4.70 -2.34 -12.94
C LYS A 65 -4.48 -2.47 -11.45
N LEU A 66 -4.68 -3.67 -10.93
CA LEU A 66 -4.44 -3.98 -9.53
C LEU A 66 -3.01 -4.48 -9.36
N LEU A 67 -2.25 -3.79 -8.52
CA LEU A 67 -0.91 -4.20 -8.10
C LEU A 67 -1.00 -4.67 -6.65
N THR A 68 -0.21 -5.69 -6.31
CA THR A 68 -0.22 -6.26 -4.96
C THR A 68 1.18 -6.48 -4.44
N LYS A 69 1.30 -6.53 -3.11
CA LYS A 69 2.50 -6.92 -2.38
C LYS A 69 3.74 -6.13 -2.80
N PHE A 70 4.84 -6.81 -3.11
CA PHE A 70 6.11 -6.18 -3.40
C PHE A 70 6.01 -5.23 -4.61
N ARG A 71 5.32 -5.65 -5.65
CA ARG A 71 5.16 -4.83 -6.86
C ARG A 71 4.40 -3.54 -6.56
N ALA A 72 3.34 -3.63 -5.76
CA ALA A 72 2.57 -2.45 -5.37
C ALA A 72 3.41 -1.46 -4.56
N SER A 73 4.11 -1.95 -3.53
CA SER A 73 4.90 -1.10 -2.67
C SER A 73 6.05 -0.44 -3.41
N THR A 74 6.76 -1.18 -4.26
CA THR A 74 7.88 -0.60 -5.03
C THR A 74 7.41 0.35 -6.12
N TYR A 75 6.23 0.10 -6.71
CA TYR A 75 5.63 1.02 -7.67
C TYR A 75 5.36 2.38 -7.02
N VAL A 76 4.73 2.39 -5.86
CA VAL A 76 4.43 3.63 -5.14
C VAL A 76 5.72 4.34 -4.76
N MET A 77 6.70 3.60 -4.27
CA MET A 77 7.98 4.19 -3.84
C MET A 77 8.69 4.86 -5.02
N LYS A 78 8.73 4.23 -6.19
CA LYS A 78 9.41 4.84 -7.35
C LYS A 78 8.72 6.11 -7.84
N GLU A 79 7.40 6.19 -7.69
CA GLU A 79 6.65 7.38 -8.10
C GLU A 79 6.87 8.55 -7.14
N CYS A 80 7.03 8.27 -5.84
CA CYS A 80 7.21 9.30 -4.83
C CYS A 80 8.67 9.65 -4.62
N VAL A 81 9.55 8.64 -4.58
CA VAL A 81 11.00 8.82 -4.36
C VAL A 81 11.73 8.15 -5.51
N PRO A 82 12.09 8.90 -6.57
CA PRO A 82 12.74 8.32 -7.76
C PRO A 82 14.02 7.54 -7.46
N LEU A 83 14.70 7.88 -6.37
CA LEU A 83 15.91 7.17 -5.94
C LEU A 83 15.65 5.68 -5.65
N THR A 84 14.40 5.30 -5.37
CA THR A 84 14.02 3.90 -5.12
C THR A 84 13.68 3.13 -6.40
N TYR A 85 13.83 3.74 -7.57
CA TYR A 85 13.55 3.09 -8.85
C TYR A 85 14.25 1.73 -9.02
N PRO A 86 15.52 1.56 -8.58
CA PRO A 86 16.17 0.25 -8.67
C PRO A 86 15.43 -0.86 -7.93
N LEU A 87 14.74 -0.55 -6.84
CA LEU A 87 13.92 -1.54 -6.12
C LEU A 87 12.76 -2.04 -6.98
N TYR A 88 12.17 -1.14 -7.76
CA TYR A 88 11.10 -1.53 -8.69
C TYR A 88 11.61 -2.47 -9.78
N LEU A 89 12.85 -2.24 -10.24
CA LEU A 89 13.46 -3.09 -11.27
C LEU A 89 13.66 -4.53 -10.80
N LEU A 90 13.71 -4.78 -9.50
CA LEU A 90 13.79 -6.14 -8.98
C LEU A 90 12.58 -7.01 -9.39
N ASN A 91 11.44 -6.38 -9.70
CA ASN A 91 10.26 -7.11 -10.20
C ASN A 91 10.51 -7.77 -11.56
N PHE A 92 11.46 -7.26 -12.32
CA PHE A 92 11.81 -7.80 -13.63
C PHE A 92 13.00 -8.76 -13.58
N LEU A 93 13.86 -8.61 -12.55
CA LEU A 93 15.04 -9.43 -12.38
C LEU A 93 14.76 -10.77 -11.69
N PHE A 94 13.84 -10.78 -10.72
CA PHE A 94 13.56 -11.93 -9.90
C PHE A 94 12.14 -12.44 -10.14
N PRO A 95 11.91 -13.79 -10.02
CA PRO A 95 10.55 -14.31 -10.10
C PRO A 95 9.66 -13.74 -9.02
N LYS A 96 8.39 -13.55 -9.38
CA LYS A 96 7.39 -12.97 -8.49
C LYS A 96 7.27 -13.75 -7.16
N PHE A 97 7.37 -15.07 -7.20
CA PHE A 97 7.20 -15.88 -5.99
C PHE A 97 8.32 -15.64 -4.96
N ILE A 98 9.54 -15.34 -5.41
CA ILE A 98 10.66 -15.03 -4.50
C ILE A 98 10.42 -13.70 -3.81
N LEU A 99 10.05 -12.67 -4.57
CA LEU A 99 9.79 -11.34 -4.03
C LEU A 99 8.62 -11.36 -3.06
N ASN A 100 7.55 -12.07 -3.41
CA ASN A 100 6.38 -12.19 -2.55
C ASN A 100 6.66 -13.02 -1.30
N PHE A 101 7.57 -13.99 -1.37
CA PHE A 101 7.99 -14.73 -0.18
C PHE A 101 8.59 -13.78 0.88
N PHE A 102 9.52 -12.92 0.46
CA PHE A 102 10.13 -11.95 1.38
C PHE A 102 9.10 -10.92 1.86
N TYR A 103 8.22 -10.47 0.98
CA TYR A 103 7.15 -9.56 1.35
C TYR A 103 6.24 -10.18 2.42
N ASN A 104 5.82 -11.42 2.23
CA ASN A 104 4.96 -12.12 3.17
C ASN A 104 5.64 -12.36 4.51
N LEU A 105 6.95 -12.62 4.50
CA LEU A 105 7.73 -12.80 5.72
C LEU A 105 7.71 -11.54 6.56
N VAL A 106 7.95 -10.39 5.95
CA VAL A 106 7.88 -9.09 6.62
C VAL A 106 6.44 -8.82 7.08
N GLY A 107 5.46 -9.07 6.21
CA GLY A 107 4.05 -8.83 6.51
C GLY A 107 3.55 -9.60 7.71
N LYS A 108 3.94 -10.87 7.84
CA LYS A 108 3.54 -11.70 8.98
C LYS A 108 4.14 -11.24 10.30
N ASN A 109 5.35 -10.67 10.24
CA ASN A 109 6.09 -10.28 11.44
C ASN A 109 5.97 -8.80 11.78
N ARG A 110 5.28 -8.00 10.94
CA ARG A 110 5.25 -6.55 11.13
C ARG A 110 4.61 -6.13 12.45
N TYR A 111 3.58 -6.84 12.92
CA TYR A 111 2.95 -6.52 14.20
C TYR A 111 3.86 -6.83 15.39
N LYS A 112 4.68 -7.87 15.28
CA LYS A 112 5.64 -8.23 16.32
C LYS A 112 6.77 -7.23 16.43
N ILE A 113 7.23 -6.73 15.27
CA ILE A 113 8.41 -5.84 15.20
C ILE A 113 8.01 -4.39 15.43
N PHE A 114 6.93 -3.94 14.78
CA PHE A 114 6.52 -2.53 14.78
C PHE A 114 5.28 -2.24 15.62
N GLY A 115 4.50 -3.28 15.95
CA GLY A 115 3.27 -3.14 16.71
C GLY A 115 2.06 -2.76 15.87
N LYS A 116 0.91 -2.66 16.54
CA LYS A 116 -0.34 -2.23 15.89
C LYS A 116 -1.10 -1.29 16.81
N THR A 117 -1.98 -0.47 16.22
CA THR A 117 -2.88 0.41 16.95
C THR A 117 -4.21 -0.32 17.25
N SER A 118 -5.01 0.21 18.18
CA SER A 118 -6.31 -0.36 18.50
C SER A 118 -7.39 -0.07 17.45
N THR A 119 -7.22 1.02 16.69
CA THR A 119 -8.18 1.47 15.67
C THR A 119 -7.46 1.94 14.42
N CYS A 120 -8.17 2.01 13.30
CA CYS A 120 -7.66 2.64 12.09
C CYS A 120 -7.47 4.13 12.33
N GLU A 121 -6.25 4.62 12.10
CA GLU A 121 -5.89 6.01 12.33
C GLU A 121 -5.38 6.65 11.04
N ILE A 122 -5.60 7.97 10.92
CA ILE A 122 -4.99 8.76 9.87
C ILE A 122 -3.61 9.17 10.40
N PRO A 123 -2.51 8.79 9.71
CA PRO A 123 -1.18 9.16 10.16
C PRO A 123 -1.02 10.68 10.28
N SER A 124 -0.28 11.13 11.30
CA SER A 124 0.01 12.55 11.47
C SER A 124 0.76 13.10 10.26
N GLY A 125 0.42 14.29 9.83
CA GLY A 125 1.04 14.93 8.67
C GLY A 125 0.43 14.52 7.33
N VAL A 126 -0.58 13.63 7.33
CA VAL A 126 -1.30 13.23 6.12
C VAL A 126 -2.64 13.96 6.08
N SER A 127 -2.95 14.58 4.95
CA SER A 127 -4.20 15.31 4.79
C SER A 127 -5.40 14.36 4.75
N ARG A 128 -6.45 14.69 5.50
CA ARG A 128 -7.69 13.91 5.47
C ARG A 128 -8.29 13.86 4.06
N SER A 129 -8.07 14.90 3.26
CA SER A 129 -8.59 14.96 1.89
C SER A 129 -8.02 13.87 0.96
N LYS A 130 -6.91 13.25 1.32
CA LYS A 130 -6.34 12.13 0.56
C LYS A 130 -7.09 10.83 0.77
N PHE A 131 -7.89 10.71 1.83
CA PHE A 131 -8.60 9.48 2.17
C PHE A 131 -9.95 9.42 1.46
N LEU A 132 -10.25 8.25 0.89
CA LEU A 132 -11.48 7.97 0.17
C LEU A 132 -12.51 7.20 0.99
N ASP A 133 -12.10 6.74 2.17
CA ASP A 133 -13.00 5.98 3.07
C ASP A 133 -13.64 6.86 4.14
#